data_6e8d8bded9eb63e747b2845004bc7311
#
_entry.id   6e8d8bded9eb63e747b2845004bc7311
#
_cell.length_a   1.000
_cell.length_b   1.000
_cell.length_c   1.000
_cell.angle_alpha   90.00
_cell.angle_beta   90.00
_cell.angle_gamma   90.00
#
_symmetry.space_group_name_H-M   'P 1'
#
loop_
_entity.id
_entity.type
_entity.pdbx_description
1 polymer ?
#
loop_
_entity_poly.entity_id
_entity_poly.type
_entity_poly.pdbx_seq_one_letter_code
_entity_poly.pdbx_strand_id
1 'polypeptide(L)'
;MSVERGGARPRTAYAGFAAFGAFWGVWGASVPAIRAQAELGDGQLGMALLFIGAGALPAMLVTGRAVDRWGLRVAALLLVTLGAAGTLVAVAGRDFWSLSAGLALLGASSGAADVAINSAAGSAERASGRPVITRAHGTFSALVVVGSLSAGLLGALGAPVVVPFLLVAVAATGAALGVVADARVAPVAAGAVRGGERPEYAVSRAGERKGSGRAEVQDGERHGDAVSRSGGRGVRLFPLLVVGALGALAFAVENAHQSWGAVYLADVADAGPALASAGPAVFAAVVALTRFAAGALGSRHATTVLVSGAATAAAGTLLVSGARSVPVVLLGLALAAAGTAVLFPMLMGVVAAQVGEAARGRATSVVSTVAYLGFLAGPGYVGRWAEATGLSGAMVAVAALAAALAALSWPALRAAARTGSWWDPGDLSPAKQASGRTS
;
A
#
# COMPACT_ATOMS: atom_id res chain seq x y z
N MET A 1 8.58 -30.69 -24.65
CA MET A 1 9.10 -29.31 -24.68
C MET A 1 7.95 -28.40 -24.26
N SER A 2 7.90 -28.04 -23.01
CA SER A 2 6.86 -27.14 -22.45
C SER A 2 7.16 -25.72 -22.93
N VAL A 3 6.26 -25.16 -23.74
CA VAL A 3 6.29 -23.76 -24.17
C VAL A 3 6.10 -22.93 -22.89
N GLU A 4 7.18 -22.34 -22.39
CA GLU A 4 7.12 -21.36 -21.30
C GLU A 4 6.28 -20.17 -21.76
N ARG A 5 5.12 -20.02 -21.15
CA ARG A 5 4.25 -18.83 -21.34
C ARG A 5 5.03 -17.62 -20.84
N GLY A 6 5.30 -16.68 -21.74
CA GLY A 6 6.07 -15.45 -21.46
C GLY A 6 5.38 -14.51 -20.45
N GLY A 7 5.51 -14.85 -19.17
CA GLY A 7 5.15 -13.99 -18.05
C GLY A 7 6.27 -12.99 -17.73
N ALA A 8 5.93 -11.91 -17.00
CA ALA A 8 6.93 -10.99 -16.48
C ALA A 8 7.99 -11.77 -15.67
N ARG A 9 9.27 -11.45 -15.88
CA ARG A 9 10.35 -12.10 -15.13
C ARG A 9 10.49 -11.45 -13.76
N PRO A 10 10.82 -12.19 -12.68
CA PRO A 10 11.00 -11.61 -11.34
C PRO A 10 11.96 -10.41 -11.31
N ARG A 11 13.06 -10.46 -12.08
CA ARG A 11 14.04 -9.37 -12.17
C ARG A 11 13.43 -8.05 -12.66
N THR A 12 12.48 -8.12 -13.59
CA THR A 12 11.78 -6.95 -14.14
C THR A 12 10.90 -6.29 -13.08
N ALA A 13 10.20 -7.10 -12.28
CA ALA A 13 9.44 -6.61 -11.14
C ALA A 13 10.35 -5.94 -10.10
N TYR A 14 11.48 -6.57 -9.75
CA TYR A 14 12.42 -6.00 -8.79
C TYR A 14 13.03 -4.68 -9.28
N ALA A 15 13.39 -4.57 -10.56
CA ALA A 15 13.89 -3.32 -11.14
C ALA A 15 12.86 -2.19 -11.07
N GLY A 16 11.58 -2.47 -11.38
CA GLY A 16 10.50 -1.51 -11.25
C GLY A 16 10.30 -1.02 -9.81
N PHE A 17 10.25 -1.95 -8.86
CA PHE A 17 10.14 -1.59 -7.43
C PHE A 17 11.39 -0.89 -6.90
N ALA A 18 12.58 -1.20 -7.40
CA ALA A 18 13.81 -0.51 -7.05
C ALA A 18 13.78 0.97 -7.49
N ALA A 19 13.42 1.23 -8.75
CA ALA A 19 13.29 2.58 -9.28
C ALA A 19 12.20 3.38 -8.54
N PHE A 20 11.06 2.75 -8.27
CA PHE A 20 9.96 3.35 -7.53
C PHE A 20 10.34 3.67 -6.08
N GLY A 21 11.06 2.78 -5.40
CA GLY A 21 11.57 3.00 -4.04
C GLY A 21 12.60 4.12 -3.98
N ALA A 22 13.58 4.11 -4.90
CA ALA A 22 14.59 5.17 -5.00
C ALA A 22 13.93 6.55 -5.20
N PHE A 23 12.90 6.62 -6.06
CA PHE A 23 12.14 7.86 -6.27
C PHE A 23 11.50 8.37 -4.97
N TRP A 24 10.79 7.52 -4.24
CA TRP A 24 10.11 7.93 -3.01
C TRP A 24 11.10 8.27 -1.89
N GLY A 25 12.28 7.62 -1.87
CA GLY A 25 13.36 7.98 -0.96
C GLY A 25 13.90 9.38 -1.26
N VAL A 26 14.21 9.66 -2.52
CA VAL A 26 14.65 11.00 -2.97
C VAL A 26 13.57 12.04 -2.67
N TRP A 27 12.30 11.75 -2.98
CA TRP A 27 11.19 12.64 -2.69
C TRP A 27 11.14 13.00 -1.20
N GLY A 28 11.05 12.02 -0.31
CA GLY A 28 10.91 12.23 1.14
C GLY A 28 12.06 13.06 1.73
N ALA A 29 13.30 12.83 1.28
CA ALA A 29 14.46 13.58 1.71
C ALA A 29 14.53 15.02 1.14
N SER A 30 13.91 15.25 -0.03
CA SER A 30 13.97 16.52 -0.73
C SER A 30 12.83 17.50 -0.36
N VAL A 31 11.82 17.06 0.40
CA VAL A 31 10.67 17.91 0.75
C VAL A 31 11.09 19.23 1.41
N PRO A 32 12.04 19.27 2.39
CA PRO A 32 12.48 20.53 2.97
C PRO A 32 13.05 21.51 1.93
N ALA A 33 13.89 21.01 1.01
CA ALA A 33 14.51 21.82 -0.04
C ALA A 33 13.49 22.31 -1.08
N ILE A 34 12.54 21.46 -1.47
CA ILE A 34 11.43 21.83 -2.38
C ILE A 34 10.53 22.87 -1.74
N ARG A 35 10.22 22.73 -0.45
CA ARG A 35 9.45 23.70 0.31
C ARG A 35 10.15 25.07 0.35
N ALA A 36 11.44 25.06 0.69
CA ALA A 36 12.26 26.29 0.72
C ALA A 36 12.34 26.94 -0.65
N GLN A 37 12.52 26.16 -1.74
CA GLN A 37 12.56 26.64 -3.12
C GLN A 37 11.26 27.32 -3.55
N ALA A 38 10.10 26.80 -3.09
CA ALA A 38 8.77 27.32 -3.41
C ALA A 38 8.30 28.41 -2.41
N GLU A 39 9.11 28.73 -1.39
CA GLU A 39 8.82 29.71 -0.34
C GLU A 39 7.50 29.45 0.40
N LEU A 40 7.20 28.18 0.68
CA LEU A 40 5.92 27.80 1.28
C LEU A 40 5.96 27.72 2.80
N GLY A 41 4.90 28.21 3.44
CA GLY A 41 4.59 27.90 4.83
C GLY A 41 4.06 26.48 5.01
N ASP A 42 3.92 26.04 6.28
CA ASP A 42 3.50 24.67 6.61
C ASP A 42 2.11 24.34 6.08
N GLY A 43 1.15 25.25 6.23
CA GLY A 43 -0.21 25.08 5.71
C GLY A 43 -0.25 24.93 4.20
N GLN A 44 0.52 25.76 3.48
CA GLN A 44 0.61 25.69 2.02
C GLN A 44 1.29 24.40 1.57
N LEU A 45 2.36 23.96 2.24
CA LEU A 45 3.00 22.66 1.94
C LEU A 45 2.01 21.52 2.14
N GLY A 46 1.32 21.48 3.28
CA GLY A 46 0.30 20.47 3.55
C GLY A 46 -0.79 20.42 2.48
N MET A 47 -1.28 21.58 2.05
CA MET A 47 -2.27 21.69 0.97
C MET A 47 -1.70 21.24 -0.39
N ALA A 48 -0.47 21.60 -0.72
CA ALA A 48 0.20 21.17 -1.95
C ALA A 48 0.38 19.64 -1.99
N LEU A 49 0.75 19.01 -0.88
CA LEU A 49 0.91 17.55 -0.78
C LEU A 49 -0.39 16.78 -1.03
N LEU A 50 -1.58 17.36 -0.79
CA LEU A 50 -2.87 16.73 -1.13
C LEU A 50 -3.00 16.46 -2.64
N PHE A 51 -2.35 17.25 -3.49
CA PHE A 51 -2.41 17.08 -4.93
C PHE A 51 -1.73 15.80 -5.42
N ILE A 52 -0.79 15.22 -4.64
CA ILE A 52 -0.23 13.89 -4.93
C ILE A 52 -1.36 12.85 -4.95
N GLY A 53 -2.19 12.81 -3.91
CA GLY A 53 -3.32 11.89 -3.83
C GLY A 53 -4.42 12.20 -4.84
N ALA A 54 -4.70 13.49 -5.06
CA ALA A 54 -5.70 13.94 -6.03
C ALA A 54 -5.33 13.52 -7.47
N GLY A 55 -4.04 13.51 -7.80
CA GLY A 55 -3.55 12.98 -9.08
C GLY A 55 -3.55 11.46 -9.13
N ALA A 56 -3.12 10.80 -8.04
CA ALA A 56 -2.95 9.35 -7.99
C ALA A 56 -4.27 8.59 -8.16
N LEU A 57 -5.32 8.98 -7.43
CA LEU A 57 -6.58 8.24 -7.41
C LEU A 57 -7.23 8.06 -8.79
N PRO A 58 -7.44 9.10 -9.61
CA PRO A 58 -7.99 8.93 -10.96
C PRO A 58 -7.10 8.09 -11.87
N ALA A 59 -5.78 8.31 -11.79
CA ALA A 59 -4.81 7.59 -12.61
C ALA A 59 -4.81 6.09 -12.30
N MET A 60 -4.87 5.69 -11.04
CA MET A 60 -4.95 4.29 -10.63
C MET A 60 -6.17 3.57 -11.22
N LEU A 61 -7.33 4.23 -11.26
CA LEU A 61 -8.58 3.67 -11.80
C LEU A 61 -8.48 3.32 -13.30
N VAL A 62 -7.76 4.13 -14.06
CA VAL A 62 -7.59 3.94 -15.50
C VAL A 62 -6.47 2.96 -15.82
N THR A 63 -5.43 2.93 -15.00
CA THR A 63 -4.21 2.15 -15.25
C THR A 63 -4.46 0.65 -15.33
N GLY A 64 -5.38 0.10 -14.54
CA GLY A 64 -5.73 -1.31 -14.60
C GLY A 64 -6.09 -1.75 -16.03
N ARG A 65 -7.00 -1.00 -16.69
CA ARG A 65 -7.39 -1.26 -18.08
C ARG A 65 -6.24 -1.08 -19.08
N ALA A 66 -5.37 -0.10 -18.82
CA ALA A 66 -4.20 0.14 -19.66
C ALA A 66 -3.21 -1.03 -19.57
N VAL A 67 -2.96 -1.55 -18.38
CA VAL A 67 -2.10 -2.72 -18.15
C VAL A 67 -2.69 -3.97 -18.82
N ASP A 68 -3.99 -4.20 -18.70
CA ASP A 68 -4.66 -5.33 -19.34
C ASP A 68 -4.53 -5.28 -20.88
N ARG A 69 -4.56 -4.07 -21.46
CA ARG A 69 -4.51 -3.87 -22.92
C ARG A 69 -3.08 -3.87 -23.49
N TRP A 70 -2.14 -3.24 -22.80
CA TRP A 70 -0.78 -2.97 -23.33
C TRP A 70 0.33 -3.65 -22.53
N GLY A 71 -0.01 -4.35 -21.42
CA GLY A 71 0.91 -5.16 -20.64
C GLY A 71 2.04 -4.36 -20.01
N LEU A 72 3.23 -4.96 -19.94
CA LEU A 72 4.43 -4.41 -19.29
C LEU A 72 4.93 -3.08 -19.87
N ARG A 73 4.57 -2.74 -21.11
CA ARG A 73 4.95 -1.45 -21.74
C ARG A 73 4.39 -0.26 -20.96
N VAL A 74 3.21 -0.43 -20.35
CA VAL A 74 2.61 0.58 -19.48
C VAL A 74 3.50 0.84 -18.25
N ALA A 75 3.97 -0.22 -17.59
CA ALA A 75 4.87 -0.08 -16.44
C ALA A 75 6.17 0.66 -16.81
N ALA A 76 6.76 0.33 -17.96
CA ALA A 76 7.96 1.02 -18.46
C ALA A 76 7.71 2.52 -18.69
N LEU A 77 6.62 2.87 -19.40
CA LEU A 77 6.25 4.27 -19.65
C LEU A 77 6.03 5.03 -18.35
N LEU A 78 5.32 4.43 -17.40
CA LEU A 78 4.97 5.08 -16.13
C LEU A 78 6.18 5.29 -15.21
N LEU A 79 7.19 4.42 -15.24
CA LEU A 79 8.46 4.65 -14.54
C LEU A 79 9.21 5.85 -15.12
N VAL A 80 9.24 5.99 -16.44
CA VAL A 80 9.87 7.16 -17.10
C VAL A 80 9.11 8.45 -16.78
N THR A 81 7.77 8.42 -16.87
CA THR A 81 6.95 9.61 -16.55
C THR A 81 7.06 10.01 -15.09
N LEU A 82 7.21 9.06 -14.16
CA LEU A 82 7.44 9.34 -12.74
C LEU A 82 8.78 10.06 -12.52
N GLY A 83 9.87 9.58 -13.13
CA GLY A 83 11.17 10.23 -13.07
C GLY A 83 11.13 11.65 -13.66
N ALA A 84 10.47 11.81 -14.81
CA ALA A 84 10.29 13.11 -15.46
C ALA A 84 9.44 14.07 -14.61
N ALA A 85 8.34 13.58 -14.00
CA ALA A 85 7.47 14.39 -13.14
C ALA A 85 8.21 14.87 -11.88
N GLY A 86 9.02 14.02 -11.25
CA GLY A 86 9.85 14.42 -10.12
C GLY A 86 10.91 15.47 -10.50
N THR A 87 11.55 15.30 -11.64
CA THR A 87 12.51 16.29 -12.17
C THR A 87 11.81 17.60 -12.47
N LEU A 88 10.62 17.55 -13.08
CA LEU A 88 9.81 18.75 -13.36
C LEU A 88 9.44 19.49 -12.07
N VAL A 89 9.02 18.79 -11.03
CA VAL A 89 8.72 19.39 -9.71
C VAL A 89 9.97 20.07 -9.14
N ALA A 90 11.14 19.43 -9.20
CA ALA A 90 12.38 19.98 -8.68
C ALA A 90 12.86 21.23 -9.46
N VAL A 91 12.51 21.36 -10.75
CA VAL A 91 12.89 22.50 -11.58
C VAL A 91 11.84 23.61 -11.54
N ALA A 92 10.56 23.25 -11.70
CA ALA A 92 9.47 24.20 -11.95
C ALA A 92 8.63 24.53 -10.72
N GLY A 93 8.73 23.79 -9.62
CA GLY A 93 8.00 24.05 -8.37
C GLY A 93 8.56 25.24 -7.63
N ARG A 94 8.17 26.47 -7.99
CA ARG A 94 8.71 27.74 -7.47
C ARG A 94 7.71 28.53 -6.62
N ASP A 95 6.46 28.12 -6.62
CA ASP A 95 5.36 28.72 -5.87
C ASP A 95 4.29 27.64 -5.60
N PHE A 96 3.25 28.01 -4.84
CA PHE A 96 2.17 27.08 -4.47
C PHE A 96 1.48 26.42 -5.67
N TRP A 97 1.20 27.19 -6.73
CA TRP A 97 0.41 26.67 -7.86
C TRP A 97 1.23 25.78 -8.78
N SER A 98 2.44 26.21 -9.12
CA SER A 98 3.34 25.41 -9.93
C SER A 98 3.76 24.11 -9.21
N LEU A 99 4.01 24.16 -7.90
CA LEU A 99 4.26 22.98 -7.10
C LEU A 99 3.04 22.07 -7.05
N SER A 100 1.85 22.58 -6.75
CA SER A 100 0.61 21.78 -6.67
C SER A 100 0.29 21.10 -8.00
N ALA A 101 0.43 21.78 -9.13
CA ALA A 101 0.24 21.20 -10.46
C ALA A 101 1.28 20.09 -10.75
N GLY A 102 2.54 20.35 -10.41
CA GLY A 102 3.61 19.35 -10.51
C GLY A 102 3.35 18.12 -9.63
N LEU A 103 2.86 18.32 -8.40
CA LEU A 103 2.52 17.24 -7.47
C LEU A 103 1.30 16.44 -7.93
N ALA A 104 0.31 17.06 -8.59
CA ALA A 104 -0.79 16.33 -9.21
C ALA A 104 -0.29 15.40 -10.33
N LEU A 105 0.60 15.89 -11.20
CA LEU A 105 1.23 15.08 -12.25
C LEU A 105 2.11 13.96 -11.67
N LEU A 106 2.91 14.28 -10.67
CA LEU A 106 3.74 13.32 -9.94
C LEU A 106 2.86 12.23 -9.31
N GLY A 107 1.79 12.61 -8.64
CA GLY A 107 0.82 11.70 -8.05
C GLY A 107 0.17 10.79 -9.09
N ALA A 108 -0.28 11.35 -10.22
CA ALA A 108 -0.85 10.58 -11.32
C ALA A 108 0.14 9.55 -11.87
N SER A 109 1.39 9.97 -12.12
CA SER A 109 2.45 9.09 -12.61
C SER A 109 2.80 8.00 -11.58
N SER A 110 2.90 8.37 -10.29
CA SER A 110 3.23 7.46 -9.20
C SER A 110 2.13 6.43 -8.94
N GLY A 111 0.88 6.87 -8.80
CA GLY A 111 -0.25 5.96 -8.57
C GLY A 111 -0.44 4.99 -9.73
N ALA A 112 -0.29 5.47 -10.96
CA ALA A 112 -0.33 4.62 -12.15
C ALA A 112 0.85 3.63 -12.17
N ALA A 113 2.08 4.07 -11.85
CA ALA A 113 3.26 3.21 -11.80
C ALA A 113 3.10 2.11 -10.75
N ASP A 114 2.58 2.45 -9.56
CA ASP A 114 2.32 1.47 -8.49
C ASP A 114 1.39 0.33 -8.95
N VAL A 115 0.26 0.66 -9.57
CA VAL A 115 -0.66 -0.35 -10.14
C VAL A 115 0.05 -1.23 -11.16
N ALA A 116 0.83 -0.65 -12.05
CA ALA A 116 1.48 -1.37 -13.14
C ALA A 116 2.60 -2.30 -12.65
N ILE A 117 3.47 -1.86 -11.73
CA ILE A 117 4.56 -2.69 -11.19
C ILE A 117 4.03 -3.79 -10.27
N ASN A 118 2.96 -3.54 -9.50
CA ASN A 118 2.29 -4.56 -8.70
C ASN A 118 1.64 -5.63 -9.58
N SER A 119 0.99 -5.24 -10.69
CA SER A 119 0.44 -6.18 -11.68
C SER A 119 1.55 -7.05 -12.30
N ALA A 120 2.69 -6.43 -12.65
CA ALA A 120 3.86 -7.15 -13.17
C ALA A 120 4.43 -8.14 -12.15
N ALA A 121 4.56 -7.73 -10.87
CA ALA A 121 5.05 -8.61 -9.80
C ALA A 121 4.10 -9.79 -9.56
N GLY A 122 2.78 -9.55 -9.53
CA GLY A 122 1.78 -10.61 -9.40
C GLY A 122 1.80 -11.60 -10.57
N SER A 123 2.04 -11.12 -11.79
CA SER A 123 2.20 -11.98 -12.96
C SER A 123 3.47 -12.83 -12.90
N ALA A 124 4.60 -12.23 -12.46
CA ALA A 124 5.86 -12.92 -12.27
C ALA A 124 5.77 -13.97 -11.15
N GLU A 125 5.05 -13.69 -10.07
CA GLU A 125 4.80 -14.61 -8.96
C GLU A 125 4.02 -15.84 -9.42
N ARG A 126 2.90 -15.64 -10.13
CA ARG A 126 2.09 -16.72 -10.70
C ARG A 126 2.90 -17.58 -11.70
N ALA A 127 3.74 -16.95 -12.53
CA ALA A 127 4.54 -17.67 -13.52
C ALA A 127 5.69 -18.47 -12.91
N SER A 128 6.31 -17.95 -11.84
CA SER A 128 7.51 -18.56 -11.24
C SER A 128 7.21 -19.47 -10.05
N GLY A 129 6.01 -19.38 -9.43
CA GLY A 129 5.67 -20.05 -8.16
C GLY A 129 6.51 -19.59 -6.96
N ARG A 130 7.22 -18.45 -7.06
CA ARG A 130 8.10 -17.91 -6.03
C ARG A 130 7.49 -16.61 -5.46
N PRO A 131 7.75 -16.25 -4.18
CA PRO A 131 7.21 -15.05 -3.57
C PRO A 131 7.88 -13.78 -4.14
N VAL A 132 7.45 -13.33 -5.32
CA VAL A 132 8.01 -12.17 -6.01
C VAL A 132 7.49 -10.87 -5.41
N ILE A 133 6.21 -10.77 -5.09
CA ILE A 133 5.58 -9.56 -4.54
C ILE A 133 6.27 -9.14 -3.24
N THR A 134 6.42 -10.07 -2.29
CA THR A 134 7.06 -9.80 -0.99
C THR A 134 8.49 -9.30 -1.15
N ARG A 135 9.27 -9.96 -2.04
CA ARG A 135 10.66 -9.55 -2.30
C ARG A 135 10.74 -8.20 -3.01
N ALA A 136 9.82 -7.91 -3.93
CA ALA A 136 9.73 -6.64 -4.62
C ALA A 136 9.46 -5.49 -3.66
N HIS A 137 8.53 -5.66 -2.70
CA HIS A 137 8.30 -4.67 -1.64
C HIS A 137 9.51 -4.50 -0.70
N GLY A 138 10.25 -5.58 -0.42
CA GLY A 138 11.53 -5.50 0.28
C GLY A 138 12.56 -4.68 -0.49
N THR A 139 12.67 -4.89 -1.81
CA THR A 139 13.52 -4.09 -2.70
C THR A 139 13.11 -2.62 -2.70
N PHE A 140 11.80 -2.34 -2.82
CA PHE A 140 11.26 -0.98 -2.69
C PHE A 140 11.75 -0.30 -1.41
N SER A 141 11.54 -0.92 -0.25
CA SER A 141 11.92 -0.33 1.05
C SER A 141 13.43 -0.10 1.16
N ALA A 142 14.25 -1.04 0.69
CA ALA A 142 15.70 -0.89 0.67
C ALA A 142 16.13 0.31 -0.18
N LEU A 143 15.49 0.49 -1.35
CA LEU A 143 15.81 1.61 -2.24
C LEU A 143 15.20 2.94 -1.76
N VAL A 144 14.14 2.94 -0.96
CA VAL A 144 13.71 4.16 -0.24
C VAL A 144 14.83 4.62 0.69
N VAL A 145 15.44 3.72 1.46
CA VAL A 145 16.56 4.06 2.35
C VAL A 145 17.74 4.60 1.55
N VAL A 146 18.16 3.89 0.51
CA VAL A 146 19.30 4.31 -0.33
C VAL A 146 19.04 5.66 -1.00
N GLY A 147 17.86 5.83 -1.61
CA GLY A 147 17.47 7.08 -2.28
C GLY A 147 17.41 8.27 -1.32
N SER A 148 16.85 8.04 -0.12
CA SER A 148 16.77 9.08 0.91
C SER A 148 18.17 9.55 1.35
N LEU A 149 19.02 8.61 1.76
CA LEU A 149 20.37 8.94 2.23
C LEU A 149 21.24 9.55 1.11
N SER A 150 21.10 9.06 -0.14
CA SER A 150 21.81 9.63 -1.29
C SER A 150 21.37 11.07 -1.57
N ALA A 151 20.08 11.37 -1.52
CA ALA A 151 19.59 12.74 -1.70
C ALA A 151 20.08 13.67 -0.59
N GLY A 152 20.06 13.21 0.67
CA GLY A 152 20.59 13.97 1.80
C GLY A 152 22.08 14.25 1.70
N LEU A 153 22.88 13.25 1.27
CA LEU A 153 24.32 13.41 1.05
C LEU A 153 24.60 14.43 -0.08
N LEU A 154 23.90 14.31 -1.20
CA LEU A 154 24.03 15.27 -2.31
C LEU A 154 23.67 16.70 -1.86
N GLY A 155 22.59 16.85 -1.08
CA GLY A 155 22.21 18.14 -0.51
C GLY A 155 23.28 18.70 0.45
N ALA A 156 23.89 17.86 1.29
CA ALA A 156 24.98 18.27 2.18
C ALA A 156 26.25 18.68 1.43
N LEU A 157 26.47 18.12 0.25
CA LEU A 157 27.56 18.53 -0.67
C LEU A 157 27.22 19.77 -1.51
N GLY A 158 26.06 20.41 -1.28
CA GLY A 158 25.62 21.60 -2.00
C GLY A 158 25.07 21.35 -3.39
N ALA A 159 24.75 20.11 -3.73
CA ALA A 159 24.13 19.80 -5.03
C ALA A 159 22.70 20.39 -5.10
N PRO A 160 22.32 20.99 -6.25
CA PRO A 160 20.94 21.43 -6.48
C PRO A 160 19.94 20.29 -6.31
N VAL A 161 18.73 20.61 -5.80
CA VAL A 161 17.67 19.63 -5.52
C VAL A 161 17.25 18.79 -6.74
N VAL A 162 17.47 19.29 -7.95
CA VAL A 162 17.18 18.55 -9.18
C VAL A 162 18.12 17.36 -9.41
N VAL A 163 19.35 17.39 -8.88
CA VAL A 163 20.37 16.36 -9.14
C VAL A 163 19.91 14.95 -8.70
N PRO A 164 19.45 14.72 -7.45
CA PRO A 164 18.98 13.40 -7.05
C PRO A 164 17.77 12.94 -7.88
N PHE A 165 16.88 13.84 -8.32
CA PHE A 165 15.77 13.49 -9.20
C PHE A 165 16.21 13.08 -10.60
N LEU A 166 17.21 13.74 -11.18
CA LEU A 166 17.81 13.34 -12.46
C LEU A 166 18.44 11.94 -12.37
N LEU A 167 19.18 11.66 -11.30
CA LEU A 167 19.78 10.33 -11.10
C LEU A 167 18.71 9.23 -11.02
N VAL A 168 17.61 9.48 -10.30
CA VAL A 168 16.49 8.52 -10.24
C VAL A 168 15.77 8.44 -11.58
N ALA A 169 15.59 9.53 -12.32
CA ALA A 169 14.99 9.50 -13.65
C ALA A 169 15.82 8.65 -14.63
N VAL A 170 17.14 8.74 -14.57
CA VAL A 170 18.06 7.89 -15.35
C VAL A 170 17.91 6.42 -14.93
N ALA A 171 17.92 6.14 -13.62
CA ALA A 171 17.74 4.77 -13.11
C ALA A 171 16.37 4.19 -13.49
N ALA A 172 15.29 4.98 -13.40
CA ALA A 172 13.94 4.59 -13.80
C ALA A 172 13.85 4.31 -15.32
N THR A 173 14.55 5.12 -16.14
CA THR A 173 14.64 4.88 -17.58
C THR A 173 15.41 3.59 -17.88
N GLY A 174 16.51 3.33 -17.18
CA GLY A 174 17.24 2.06 -17.28
C GLY A 174 16.38 0.85 -16.92
N ALA A 175 15.60 0.93 -15.82
CA ALA A 175 14.65 -0.09 -15.43
C ALA A 175 13.56 -0.27 -16.50
N ALA A 176 13.02 0.81 -17.05
CA ALA A 176 12.01 0.79 -18.11
C ALA A 176 12.52 0.11 -19.39
N LEU A 177 13.76 0.38 -19.79
CA LEU A 177 14.39 -0.31 -20.94
C LEU A 177 14.51 -1.82 -20.69
N GLY A 178 14.88 -2.24 -19.47
CA GLY A 178 14.88 -3.63 -19.06
C GLY A 178 13.51 -4.28 -19.15
N VAL A 179 12.46 -3.57 -18.69
CA VAL A 179 11.05 -4.01 -18.78
C VAL A 179 10.63 -4.20 -20.25
N VAL A 180 10.97 -3.24 -21.14
CA VAL A 180 10.64 -3.33 -22.58
C VAL A 180 11.40 -4.47 -23.26
N ALA A 181 12.68 -4.68 -22.92
CA ALA A 181 13.48 -5.77 -23.46
C ALA A 181 12.87 -7.13 -23.11
N ASP A 182 12.46 -7.34 -21.85
CA ASP A 182 11.78 -8.56 -21.43
C ASP A 182 10.40 -8.72 -22.12
N ALA A 183 9.65 -7.63 -22.34
CA ALA A 183 8.37 -7.67 -23.04
C ALA A 183 8.47 -8.08 -24.52
N ARG A 184 9.61 -7.83 -25.17
CA ARG A 184 9.87 -8.22 -26.57
C ARG A 184 10.21 -9.71 -26.71
N VAL A 185 10.75 -10.31 -25.65
CA VAL A 185 11.13 -11.74 -25.63
C VAL A 185 9.92 -12.63 -25.32
N ALA A 186 8.85 -12.09 -24.74
CA ALA A 186 7.61 -12.80 -24.49
C ALA A 186 6.69 -12.72 -25.72
N PRO A 187 6.36 -13.84 -26.42
CA PRO A 187 5.40 -13.80 -27.52
C PRO A 187 4.06 -13.31 -27.00
N VAL A 188 3.50 -12.31 -27.67
CA VAL A 188 2.14 -11.84 -27.41
C VAL A 188 1.17 -12.98 -27.76
N ALA A 189 0.64 -13.67 -26.75
CA ALA A 189 -0.51 -14.54 -26.89
C ALA A 189 -1.79 -13.69 -27.06
N ALA A 190 -1.80 -12.82 -28.05
CA ALA A 190 -2.98 -12.13 -28.54
C ALA A 190 -3.67 -13.06 -29.56
N GLY A 191 -4.48 -14.00 -29.06
CA GLY A 191 -5.21 -14.86 -29.98
C GLY A 191 -5.97 -16.04 -29.41
N ALA A 192 -6.29 -16.11 -28.14
CA ALA A 192 -7.03 -17.23 -27.57
C ALA A 192 -8.18 -16.84 -26.65
N VAL A 193 -9.03 -15.90 -27.10
CA VAL A 193 -10.41 -15.79 -26.59
C VAL A 193 -11.33 -15.53 -27.79
N ARG A 194 -11.40 -16.50 -28.70
CA ARG A 194 -12.52 -16.73 -29.62
C ARG A 194 -12.69 -18.24 -29.73
N GLY A 195 -13.70 -18.76 -29.11
CA GLY A 195 -14.10 -20.15 -29.19
C GLY A 195 -14.44 -20.68 -27.80
N GLY A 196 -15.72 -20.60 -27.45
CA GLY A 196 -16.21 -21.23 -26.22
C GLY A 196 -16.08 -22.73 -26.32
N GLU A 197 -15.20 -23.29 -25.52
CA GLU A 197 -15.29 -24.67 -25.08
C GLU A 197 -15.22 -24.67 -23.56
N ARG A 198 -16.36 -25.02 -22.97
CA ARG A 198 -16.46 -25.35 -21.55
C ARG A 198 -15.53 -26.53 -21.28
N PRO A 199 -14.73 -26.55 -20.21
CA PRO A 199 -14.04 -27.76 -19.80
C PRO A 199 -15.11 -28.78 -19.36
N GLU A 200 -15.31 -29.81 -20.16
CA GLU A 200 -16.05 -31.02 -19.81
C GLU A 200 -15.21 -31.75 -18.76
N TYR A 201 -15.73 -31.81 -17.53
CA TYR A 201 -15.14 -32.64 -16.49
C TYR A 201 -15.28 -34.11 -16.90
N ALA A 202 -14.18 -34.70 -17.36
CA ALA A 202 -14.08 -36.14 -17.60
C ALA A 202 -14.21 -36.88 -16.25
N VAL A 203 -15.41 -37.34 -15.95
CA VAL A 203 -15.64 -38.33 -14.90
C VAL A 203 -15.12 -39.67 -15.41
N SER A 204 -14.02 -40.12 -14.84
CA SER A 204 -13.46 -41.44 -15.05
C SER A 204 -14.48 -42.49 -14.63
N ARG A 205 -15.03 -43.21 -15.62
CA ARG A 205 -15.78 -44.47 -15.39
C ARG A 205 -14.78 -45.63 -15.32
N ALA A 206 -14.67 -46.18 -14.13
CA ALA A 206 -14.14 -47.54 -13.98
C ALA A 206 -15.16 -48.36 -13.18
N GLY A 207 -15.63 -49.44 -13.76
CA GLY A 207 -16.30 -50.50 -13.01
C GLY A 207 -17.67 -50.92 -13.53
N GLU A 208 -17.70 -51.71 -14.63
CA GLU A 208 -18.84 -52.54 -14.98
C GLU A 208 -19.12 -53.58 -13.90
N ARG A 209 -20.40 -53.76 -13.56
CA ARG A 209 -20.96 -55.11 -13.34
C ARG A 209 -22.46 -55.10 -13.59
N LYS A 210 -22.86 -56.12 -14.39
CA LYS A 210 -24.18 -56.52 -14.83
C LYS A 210 -25.11 -56.82 -13.65
N GLY A 211 -26.39 -56.51 -13.81
CA GLY A 211 -27.49 -57.00 -13.02
C GLY A 211 -28.82 -56.61 -13.64
N SER A 212 -29.47 -57.60 -14.27
CA SER A 212 -30.78 -57.51 -14.89
C SER A 212 -31.92 -57.33 -13.86
N GLY A 213 -32.90 -56.47 -14.14
CA GLY A 213 -34.12 -56.38 -13.37
C GLY A 213 -35.10 -55.38 -13.98
N ARG A 214 -36.14 -55.96 -14.58
CA ARG A 214 -37.30 -55.32 -15.24
C ARG A 214 -38.29 -54.90 -14.14
N ALA A 215 -38.82 -53.68 -14.19
CA ALA A 215 -40.19 -53.33 -13.86
C ALA A 215 -40.36 -51.81 -13.69
N GLU A 216 -41.25 -51.34 -14.41
CA GLU A 216 -42.50 -50.58 -14.15
C GLU A 216 -42.39 -49.06 -14.18
N VAL A 217 -43.09 -48.58 -15.20
CA VAL A 217 -43.57 -47.18 -15.39
C VAL A 217 -44.57 -46.85 -14.31
N GLN A 218 -44.39 -45.78 -13.60
CA GLN A 218 -45.51 -45.01 -13.04
C GLN A 218 -45.20 -43.52 -13.11
N ASP A 219 -46.20 -42.86 -13.67
CA ASP A 219 -46.44 -41.42 -13.75
C ASP A 219 -46.32 -40.70 -12.40
N GLY A 220 -45.94 -39.47 -12.47
CA GLY A 220 -46.46 -38.52 -11.50
C GLY A 220 -45.50 -37.46 -11.02
N GLU A 221 -45.82 -36.26 -11.41
CA GLU A 221 -45.70 -35.03 -10.67
C GLU A 221 -44.39 -34.27 -10.67
N ARG A 222 -44.46 -33.24 -11.47
CA ARG A 222 -43.90 -31.88 -11.29
C ARG A 222 -43.18 -31.66 -9.97
N HIS A 223 -41.86 -31.69 -9.98
CA HIS A 223 -41.07 -30.94 -9.06
C HIS A 223 -40.49 -29.75 -9.84
N GLY A 224 -41.18 -28.63 -9.59
CA GLY A 224 -40.80 -27.35 -10.08
C GLY A 224 -39.34 -27.03 -9.70
N ASP A 225 -38.64 -26.44 -10.65
CA ASP A 225 -37.35 -25.85 -10.52
C ASP A 225 -37.26 -24.94 -9.28
N ALA A 226 -36.95 -25.51 -8.15
CA ALA A 226 -36.33 -24.80 -7.04
C ALA A 226 -34.86 -24.64 -7.41
N VAL A 227 -34.57 -23.86 -8.49
CA VAL A 227 -33.31 -23.18 -8.61
C VAL A 227 -33.21 -22.33 -7.33
N SER A 228 -32.58 -22.91 -6.35
CA SER A 228 -32.14 -22.20 -5.15
C SER A 228 -31.42 -20.95 -5.62
N ARG A 229 -32.18 -19.87 -5.71
CA ARG A 229 -31.64 -18.52 -5.69
C ARG A 229 -30.96 -18.41 -4.33
N SER A 230 -29.75 -18.92 -4.22
CA SER A 230 -28.83 -18.51 -3.18
C SER A 230 -28.61 -17.01 -3.43
N GLY A 231 -29.56 -16.24 -2.90
CA GLY A 231 -29.50 -14.79 -2.90
C GLY A 231 -28.13 -14.44 -2.40
N GLY A 232 -27.29 -13.87 -3.26
CA GLY A 232 -26.01 -13.37 -2.89
C GLY A 232 -26.20 -12.43 -1.72
N ARG A 233 -25.98 -12.92 -0.49
CA ARG A 233 -25.94 -12.10 0.71
C ARG A 233 -24.80 -11.11 0.46
N GLY A 234 -25.17 -9.89 0.05
CA GLY A 234 -24.25 -8.83 -0.24
C GLY A 234 -23.34 -8.63 0.97
N VAL A 235 -22.07 -8.45 0.73
CA VAL A 235 -21.11 -8.07 1.78
C VAL A 235 -21.69 -6.85 2.48
N ARG A 236 -21.86 -6.91 3.80
CA ARG A 236 -22.43 -5.80 4.57
C ARG A 236 -21.47 -4.63 4.54
N LEU A 237 -21.95 -3.50 4.05
CA LEU A 237 -21.12 -2.32 3.83
C LEU A 237 -20.63 -1.68 5.14
N PHE A 238 -21.47 -1.68 6.18
CA PHE A 238 -21.15 -1.05 7.47
C PHE A 238 -19.85 -1.58 8.10
N PRO A 239 -19.62 -2.90 8.26
CA PRO A 239 -18.35 -3.41 8.80
C PRO A 239 -17.14 -3.01 7.95
N LEU A 240 -17.28 -2.99 6.61
CA LEU A 240 -16.21 -2.58 5.71
C LEU A 240 -15.86 -1.10 5.88
N LEU A 241 -16.86 -0.25 6.05
CA LEU A 241 -16.66 1.18 6.32
C LEU A 241 -15.98 1.41 7.66
N VAL A 242 -16.35 0.64 8.69
CA VAL A 242 -15.71 0.71 10.02
C VAL A 242 -14.23 0.33 9.92
N VAL A 243 -13.91 -0.81 9.28
CA VAL A 243 -12.52 -1.24 9.10
C VAL A 243 -11.76 -0.27 8.20
N GLY A 244 -12.41 0.25 7.15
CA GLY A 244 -11.84 1.29 6.29
C GLY A 244 -11.53 2.59 7.04
N ALA A 245 -12.40 3.01 7.97
CA ALA A 245 -12.16 4.19 8.80
C ALA A 245 -10.97 4.01 9.75
N LEU A 246 -10.83 2.83 10.38
CA LEU A 246 -9.62 2.50 11.14
C LEU A 246 -8.37 2.51 10.24
N GLY A 247 -8.49 1.99 9.02
CA GLY A 247 -7.43 2.05 8.01
C GLY A 247 -7.08 3.48 7.60
N ALA A 248 -8.08 4.38 7.52
CA ALA A 248 -7.86 5.79 7.22
C ALA A 248 -7.06 6.49 8.32
N LEU A 249 -7.38 6.23 9.60
CA LEU A 249 -6.58 6.73 10.72
C LEU A 249 -5.14 6.19 10.68
N ALA A 250 -4.95 4.89 10.41
CA ALA A 250 -3.64 4.28 10.30
C ALA A 250 -2.80 4.92 9.17
N PHE A 251 -3.38 5.11 8.00
CA PHE A 251 -2.70 5.73 6.86
C PHE A 251 -2.45 7.23 7.06
N ALA A 252 -3.35 7.95 7.73
CA ALA A 252 -3.11 9.36 8.04
C ALA A 252 -1.89 9.51 8.96
N VAL A 253 -1.76 8.67 9.98
CA VAL A 253 -0.62 8.66 10.89
C VAL A 253 0.67 8.25 10.16
N GLU A 254 0.63 7.17 9.36
CA GLU A 254 1.80 6.71 8.59
C GLU A 254 2.29 7.77 7.61
N ASN A 255 1.37 8.36 6.83
CA ASN A 255 1.72 9.36 5.82
C ASN A 255 2.20 10.69 6.43
N ALA A 256 1.68 11.07 7.61
CA ALA A 256 2.19 12.23 8.33
C ALA A 256 3.71 12.13 8.58
N HIS A 257 4.18 10.99 9.07
CA HIS A 257 5.61 10.78 9.33
C HIS A 257 6.43 10.69 8.04
N GLN A 258 5.92 10.04 7.00
CA GLN A 258 6.60 9.93 5.71
C GLN A 258 6.78 11.29 5.03
N SER A 259 5.78 12.16 5.11
CA SER A 259 5.77 13.46 4.45
C SER A 259 6.50 14.54 5.24
N TRP A 260 6.43 14.48 6.58
CA TRP A 260 6.89 15.55 7.45
C TRP A 260 8.13 15.21 8.28
N GLY A 261 8.59 13.96 8.27
CA GLY A 261 9.73 13.53 9.10
C GLY A 261 11.03 14.27 8.77
N ALA A 262 11.34 14.48 7.48
CA ALA A 262 12.50 15.25 7.08
C ALA A 262 12.33 16.75 7.39
N VAL A 263 11.14 17.31 7.20
CA VAL A 263 10.81 18.70 7.52
C VAL A 263 10.97 18.95 9.03
N TYR A 264 10.45 18.04 9.86
CA TYR A 264 10.59 18.14 11.31
C TYR A 264 12.06 18.13 11.76
N LEU A 265 12.87 17.23 11.19
CA LEU A 265 14.31 17.18 11.47
C LEU A 265 15.03 18.46 11.05
N ALA A 266 14.71 19.00 9.86
CA ALA A 266 15.31 20.23 9.38
C ALA A 266 14.92 21.45 10.22
N ASP A 267 13.62 21.65 10.49
CA ASP A 267 13.12 22.90 11.05
C ASP A 267 13.11 22.90 12.58
N VAL A 268 12.93 21.74 13.24
CA VAL A 268 12.79 21.66 14.70
C VAL A 268 14.06 21.15 15.37
N ALA A 269 14.76 20.21 14.76
CA ALA A 269 16.01 19.68 15.28
C ALA A 269 17.26 20.30 14.63
N ASP A 270 17.07 21.33 13.80
CA ASP A 270 18.13 22.09 13.07
C ASP A 270 19.11 21.16 12.33
N ALA A 271 18.57 20.11 11.72
CA ALA A 271 19.35 19.10 11.03
C ALA A 271 19.68 19.54 9.61
N GLY A 272 20.97 19.53 9.27
CA GLY A 272 21.38 19.69 7.88
C GLY A 272 20.85 18.58 6.97
N PRO A 273 20.94 18.74 5.64
CA PRO A 273 20.29 17.85 4.66
C PRO A 273 20.59 16.36 4.85
N ALA A 274 21.84 16.01 5.17
CA ALA A 274 22.25 14.61 5.41
C ALA A 274 21.50 13.98 6.60
N LEU A 275 21.38 14.72 7.71
CA LEU A 275 20.70 14.22 8.90
C LEU A 275 19.17 14.27 8.76
N ALA A 276 18.63 15.28 8.08
CA ALA A 276 17.21 15.37 7.81
C ALA A 276 16.72 14.20 6.95
N SER A 277 17.52 13.74 5.99
CA SER A 277 17.22 12.57 5.15
C SER A 277 17.18 11.24 5.91
N ALA A 278 17.79 11.18 7.10
CA ALA A 278 17.69 9.99 7.96
C ALA A 278 16.26 9.73 8.45
N GLY A 279 15.40 10.75 8.53
CA GLY A 279 13.98 10.59 8.93
C GLY A 279 13.25 9.59 8.05
N PRO A 280 13.02 9.86 6.76
CA PRO A 280 12.36 8.92 5.87
C PRO A 280 13.13 7.60 5.71
N ALA A 281 14.47 7.60 5.78
CA ALA A 281 15.26 6.38 5.71
C ALA A 281 15.00 5.44 6.90
N VAL A 282 15.05 5.95 8.13
CA VAL A 282 14.78 5.19 9.36
C VAL A 282 13.32 4.71 9.36
N PHE A 283 12.39 5.59 8.99
CA PHE A 283 10.97 5.21 8.92
C PHE A 283 10.75 4.03 7.98
N ALA A 284 11.25 4.10 6.75
CA ALA A 284 11.11 3.04 5.74
C ALA A 284 11.81 1.73 6.17
N ALA A 285 13.02 1.82 6.75
CA ALA A 285 13.77 0.65 7.24
C ALA A 285 13.00 -0.06 8.36
N VAL A 286 12.50 0.68 9.34
CA VAL A 286 11.76 0.10 10.48
C VAL A 286 10.42 -0.47 10.03
N VAL A 287 9.68 0.21 9.15
CA VAL A 287 8.45 -0.35 8.55
C VAL A 287 8.73 -1.68 7.87
N ALA A 288 9.78 -1.77 7.05
CA ALA A 288 10.14 -3.02 6.37
C ALA A 288 10.47 -4.13 7.37
N LEU A 289 11.37 -3.87 8.32
CA LEU A 289 11.79 -4.84 9.33
C LEU A 289 10.61 -5.33 10.17
N THR A 290 9.73 -4.41 10.60
CA THR A 290 8.56 -4.75 11.41
C THR A 290 7.56 -5.59 10.60
N ARG A 291 7.31 -5.27 9.33
CA ARG A 291 6.42 -6.07 8.46
C ARG A 291 6.97 -7.49 8.25
N PHE A 292 8.27 -7.64 8.09
CA PHE A 292 8.89 -8.96 7.99
C PHE A 292 8.75 -9.74 9.30
N ALA A 293 9.03 -9.13 10.45
CA ALA A 293 8.90 -9.77 11.75
C ALA A 293 7.45 -10.14 12.10
N ALA A 294 6.50 -9.26 11.75
CA ALA A 294 5.08 -9.46 12.02
C ALA A 294 4.36 -10.38 11.03
N GLY A 295 5.01 -10.77 9.94
CA GLY A 295 4.38 -11.59 8.88
C GLY A 295 3.86 -12.95 9.33
N ALA A 296 4.34 -13.47 10.49
CA ALA A 296 3.87 -14.71 11.11
C ALA A 296 2.66 -14.51 12.06
N LEU A 297 2.25 -13.25 12.34
CA LEU A 297 1.14 -12.97 13.25
C LEU A 297 -0.19 -13.21 12.54
N GLY A 298 -0.93 -14.21 13.00
CA GLY A 298 -2.27 -14.51 12.49
C GLY A 298 -3.33 -13.47 12.92
N SER A 299 -4.43 -13.38 12.18
CA SER A 299 -5.56 -12.49 12.46
C SER A 299 -6.21 -12.67 13.84
N ARG A 300 -5.98 -13.81 14.52
CA ARG A 300 -6.42 -14.07 15.90
C ARG A 300 -5.93 -13.04 16.92
N HIS A 301 -4.79 -12.38 16.65
CA HIS A 301 -4.24 -11.36 17.55
C HIS A 301 -4.53 -9.93 17.05
N ALA A 302 -5.44 -9.77 16.07
CA ALA A 302 -5.67 -8.52 15.38
C ALA A 302 -5.93 -7.35 16.34
N THR A 303 -6.82 -7.48 17.30
CA THR A 303 -7.13 -6.41 18.25
C THR A 303 -5.93 -6.01 19.08
N THR A 304 -5.22 -6.98 19.64
CA THR A 304 -4.02 -6.70 20.45
C THR A 304 -2.95 -5.99 19.64
N VAL A 305 -2.70 -6.47 18.40
CA VAL A 305 -1.71 -5.85 17.49
C VAL A 305 -2.14 -4.45 17.08
N LEU A 306 -3.41 -4.23 16.78
CA LEU A 306 -3.93 -2.90 16.43
C LEU A 306 -3.81 -1.91 17.60
N VAL A 307 -4.21 -2.33 18.81
CA VAL A 307 -4.13 -1.45 19.99
C VAL A 307 -2.68 -1.18 20.38
N SER A 308 -1.84 -2.21 20.47
CA SER A 308 -0.43 -2.04 20.84
C SER A 308 0.36 -1.29 19.77
N GLY A 309 0.13 -1.58 18.48
CA GLY A 309 0.76 -0.87 17.37
C GLY A 309 0.37 0.61 17.34
N ALA A 310 -0.92 0.92 17.47
CA ALA A 310 -1.39 2.29 17.50
C ALA A 310 -0.90 3.05 18.77
N ALA A 311 -0.84 2.39 19.92
CA ALA A 311 -0.28 2.96 21.15
C ALA A 311 1.23 3.25 21.00
N THR A 312 1.98 2.32 20.40
CA THR A 312 3.41 2.52 20.10
C THR A 312 3.61 3.68 19.11
N ALA A 313 2.76 3.77 18.07
CA ALA A 313 2.79 4.90 17.14
C ALA A 313 2.50 6.22 17.86
N ALA A 314 1.49 6.27 18.73
CA ALA A 314 1.17 7.45 19.53
C ALA A 314 2.35 7.87 20.44
N ALA A 315 2.95 6.92 21.16
CA ALA A 315 4.08 7.17 22.02
C ALA A 315 5.32 7.68 21.24
N GLY A 316 5.64 7.04 20.11
CA GLY A 316 6.71 7.47 19.22
C GLY A 316 6.48 8.89 18.68
N THR A 317 5.25 9.20 18.28
CA THR A 317 4.89 10.53 17.75
C THR A 317 4.92 11.60 18.85
N LEU A 318 4.49 11.27 20.08
CA LEU A 318 4.64 12.18 21.23
C LEU A 318 6.11 12.43 21.56
N LEU A 319 6.97 11.41 21.46
CA LEU A 319 8.40 11.59 21.61
C LEU A 319 8.96 12.55 20.55
N VAL A 320 8.54 12.41 19.27
CA VAL A 320 8.91 13.38 18.22
C VAL A 320 8.46 14.78 18.61
N SER A 321 7.21 14.96 19.05
CA SER A 321 6.65 16.30 19.32
C SER A 321 7.44 17.09 20.39
N GLY A 322 8.02 16.41 21.37
CA GLY A 322 8.84 17.00 22.43
C GLY A 322 10.34 17.09 22.11
N ALA A 323 10.79 16.41 21.06
CA ALA A 323 12.22 16.27 20.75
C ALA A 323 12.78 17.50 20.01
N ARG A 324 14.01 17.89 20.39
CA ARG A 324 14.80 18.95 19.75
C ARG A 324 16.14 18.46 19.23
N SER A 325 16.48 17.19 19.47
CA SER A 325 17.75 16.60 19.02
C SER A 325 17.48 15.49 17.99
N VAL A 326 18.33 15.40 16.99
CA VAL A 326 18.21 14.43 15.89
C VAL A 326 18.06 12.98 16.41
N PRO A 327 18.88 12.47 17.36
CA PRO A 327 18.76 11.09 17.81
C PRO A 327 17.40 10.77 18.47
N VAL A 328 16.83 11.71 19.23
CA VAL A 328 15.54 11.51 19.89
C VAL A 328 14.41 11.57 18.89
N VAL A 329 14.46 12.47 17.89
CA VAL A 329 13.48 12.49 16.78
C VAL A 329 13.53 11.19 15.99
N LEU A 330 14.72 10.67 15.64
CA LEU A 330 14.87 9.41 14.92
C LEU A 330 14.35 8.22 15.73
N LEU A 331 14.58 8.20 17.05
CA LEU A 331 14.00 7.18 17.91
C LEU A 331 12.46 7.23 17.92
N GLY A 332 11.89 8.43 18.03
CA GLY A 332 10.45 8.64 17.97
C GLY A 332 9.86 8.20 16.63
N LEU A 333 10.50 8.56 15.51
CA LEU A 333 10.13 8.11 14.17
C LEU A 333 10.24 6.59 14.02
N ALA A 334 11.27 5.96 14.58
CA ALA A 334 11.40 4.50 14.57
C ALA A 334 10.27 3.80 15.34
N LEU A 335 9.91 4.31 16.53
CA LEU A 335 8.77 3.81 17.29
C LEU A 335 7.46 4.00 16.55
N ALA A 336 7.24 5.19 15.96
CA ALA A 336 6.05 5.47 15.16
C ALA A 336 5.96 4.53 13.94
N ALA A 337 7.07 4.31 13.25
CA ALA A 337 7.17 3.38 12.13
C ALA A 337 6.86 1.93 12.53
N ALA A 338 7.44 1.45 13.63
CA ALA A 338 7.18 0.10 14.15
C ALA A 338 5.69 -0.08 14.50
N GLY A 339 5.08 0.95 15.12
CA GLY A 339 3.67 0.94 15.48
C GLY A 339 2.75 0.93 14.26
N THR A 340 2.98 1.80 13.27
CA THR A 340 2.12 1.93 12.09
C THR A 340 2.26 0.78 11.10
N ALA A 341 3.44 0.16 11.00
CA ALA A 341 3.77 -0.86 10.01
C ALA A 341 2.79 -2.05 9.95
N VAL A 342 2.21 -2.42 11.10
CA VAL A 342 1.34 -3.59 11.23
C VAL A 342 -0.15 -3.29 11.14
N LEU A 343 -0.55 -2.00 11.23
CA LEU A 343 -1.95 -1.63 11.39
C LEU A 343 -2.81 -2.01 10.18
N PHE A 344 -2.46 -1.50 9.00
CA PHE A 344 -3.25 -1.79 7.80
C PHE A 344 -3.17 -3.26 7.34
N PRO A 345 -2.00 -3.93 7.32
CA PRO A 345 -1.94 -5.37 7.06
C PRO A 345 -2.82 -6.20 7.99
N MET A 346 -2.87 -5.85 9.28
CA MET A 346 -3.71 -6.56 10.24
C MET A 346 -5.20 -6.35 9.98
N LEU A 347 -5.62 -5.12 9.66
CA LEU A 347 -7.01 -4.82 9.24
C LEU A 347 -7.40 -5.62 8.00
N MET A 348 -6.50 -5.72 7.01
CA MET A 348 -6.75 -6.56 5.81
C MET A 348 -6.82 -8.04 6.14
N GLY A 349 -6.05 -8.51 7.11
CA GLY A 349 -6.14 -9.88 7.65
C GLY A 349 -7.51 -10.18 8.27
N VAL A 350 -8.07 -9.22 9.02
CA VAL A 350 -9.44 -9.30 9.56
C VAL A 350 -10.46 -9.41 8.42
N VAL A 351 -10.37 -8.56 7.39
CA VAL A 351 -11.26 -8.63 6.22
C VAL A 351 -11.18 -9.99 5.54
N ALA A 352 -9.96 -10.47 5.29
CA ALA A 352 -9.73 -11.74 4.61
C ALA A 352 -10.29 -12.94 5.38
N ALA A 353 -10.25 -12.91 6.72
CA ALA A 353 -10.77 -13.95 7.58
C ALA A 353 -12.31 -13.98 7.66
N GLN A 354 -12.97 -12.84 7.40
CA GLN A 354 -14.41 -12.67 7.60
C GLN A 354 -15.24 -12.72 6.32
N VAL A 355 -14.60 -12.58 5.17
CA VAL A 355 -15.29 -12.48 3.88
C VAL A 355 -14.90 -13.67 3.02
N GLY A 356 -15.92 -14.39 2.51
CA GLY A 356 -15.72 -15.50 1.59
C GLY A 356 -14.95 -15.10 0.33
N GLU A 357 -14.25 -16.06 -0.27
CA GLU A 357 -13.31 -15.83 -1.38
C GLU A 357 -13.96 -15.06 -2.55
N ALA A 358 -15.19 -15.39 -2.91
CA ALA A 358 -15.92 -14.74 -4.01
C ALA A 358 -16.19 -13.24 -3.79
N ALA A 359 -16.26 -12.78 -2.54
CA ALA A 359 -16.55 -11.39 -2.19
C ALA A 359 -15.30 -10.61 -1.69
N ARG A 360 -14.18 -11.32 -1.49
CA ARG A 360 -12.96 -10.76 -0.91
C ARG A 360 -12.42 -9.58 -1.70
N GLY A 361 -12.38 -9.65 -3.02
CA GLY A 361 -11.92 -8.56 -3.89
C GLY A 361 -12.73 -7.28 -3.69
N ARG A 362 -14.08 -7.39 -3.64
CA ARG A 362 -14.97 -6.24 -3.40
C ARG A 362 -14.76 -5.65 -2.01
N ALA A 363 -14.68 -6.50 -0.98
CA ALA A 363 -14.47 -6.06 0.40
C ALA A 363 -13.13 -5.33 0.55
N THR A 364 -12.04 -5.90 0.02
CA THR A 364 -10.71 -5.27 -0.01
C THR A 364 -10.75 -3.91 -0.70
N SER A 365 -11.41 -3.81 -1.86
CA SER A 365 -11.53 -2.55 -2.61
C SER A 365 -12.23 -1.47 -1.78
N VAL A 366 -13.36 -1.78 -1.14
CA VAL A 366 -14.08 -0.81 -0.30
C VAL A 366 -13.22 -0.34 0.88
N VAL A 367 -12.61 -1.28 1.62
CA VAL A 367 -11.76 -0.95 2.77
C VAL A 367 -10.55 -0.13 2.35
N SER A 368 -9.86 -0.52 1.28
CA SER A 368 -8.70 0.22 0.78
C SER A 368 -9.09 1.62 0.31
N THR A 369 -10.22 1.79 -0.41
CA THR A 369 -10.68 3.10 -0.86
C THR A 369 -10.91 4.05 0.32
N VAL A 370 -11.59 3.59 1.37
CA VAL A 370 -11.82 4.41 2.57
C VAL A 370 -10.49 4.71 3.28
N ALA A 371 -9.61 3.71 3.41
CA ALA A 371 -8.30 3.89 4.04
C ALA A 371 -7.43 4.92 3.30
N TYR A 372 -7.44 4.91 1.97
CA TYR A 372 -6.69 5.87 1.16
C TYR A 372 -7.15 7.32 1.34
N LEU A 373 -8.39 7.58 1.79
CA LEU A 373 -8.81 8.93 2.15
C LEU A 373 -7.98 9.48 3.32
N GLY A 374 -7.60 8.62 4.26
CA GLY A 374 -6.68 9.00 5.35
C GLY A 374 -5.27 9.32 4.84
N PHE A 375 -4.77 8.50 3.90
CA PHE A 375 -3.48 8.78 3.25
C PHE A 375 -3.49 10.14 2.53
N LEU A 376 -4.57 10.44 1.82
CA LEU A 376 -4.76 11.71 1.13
C LEU A 376 -4.85 12.88 2.12
N ALA A 377 -5.65 12.75 3.18
CA ALA A 377 -5.89 13.84 4.12
C ALA A 377 -4.71 14.12 5.08
N GLY A 378 -3.85 13.11 5.33
CA GLY A 378 -2.77 13.16 6.32
C GLY A 378 -1.87 14.40 6.21
N PRO A 379 -1.24 14.68 5.06
CA PRO A 379 -0.35 15.83 4.93
C PRO A 379 -1.03 17.18 5.15
N GLY A 380 -2.26 17.33 4.64
CA GLY A 380 -3.05 18.54 4.84
C GLY A 380 -3.46 18.72 6.31
N TYR A 381 -3.80 17.64 7.01
CA TYR A 381 -4.06 17.67 8.44
C TYR A 381 -2.85 18.18 9.23
N VAL A 382 -1.66 17.64 8.96
CA VAL A 382 -0.43 18.10 9.60
C VAL A 382 -0.15 19.57 9.26
N GLY A 383 -0.25 19.97 7.99
CA GLY A 383 -0.01 21.34 7.55
C GLY A 383 -0.89 22.36 8.25
N ARG A 384 -2.19 22.06 8.40
CA ARG A 384 -3.14 22.91 9.13
C ARG A 384 -2.80 23.07 10.61
N TRP A 385 -2.44 21.97 11.28
CA TRP A 385 -2.01 22.04 12.67
C TRP A 385 -0.64 22.72 12.81
N ALA A 386 0.28 22.49 11.90
CA ALA A 386 1.60 23.12 11.90
C ALA A 386 1.50 24.65 11.73
N GLU A 387 0.61 25.12 10.85
CA GLU A 387 0.34 26.54 10.67
C GLU A 387 -0.19 27.19 11.96
N ALA A 388 -1.03 26.48 12.72
CA ALA A 388 -1.67 27.00 13.92
C ALA A 388 -0.80 26.88 15.18
N THR A 389 0.00 25.80 15.31
CA THR A 389 0.68 25.42 16.57
C THR A 389 2.15 25.08 16.39
N GLY A 390 2.69 25.23 15.20
CA GLY A 390 4.02 24.76 14.81
C GLY A 390 4.07 23.23 14.63
N LEU A 391 5.18 22.76 14.07
CA LEU A 391 5.38 21.32 13.76
C LEU A 391 5.29 20.42 14.99
N SER A 392 5.77 20.89 16.15
CA SER A 392 5.66 20.12 17.41
C SER A 392 4.19 19.92 17.81
N GLY A 393 3.36 20.95 17.71
CA GLY A 393 1.92 20.83 17.97
C GLY A 393 1.20 19.95 16.94
N ALA A 394 1.61 20.03 15.69
CA ALA A 394 1.10 19.13 14.66
C ALA A 394 1.40 17.65 14.97
N MET A 395 2.59 17.34 15.50
CA MET A 395 2.92 15.96 15.92
C MET A 395 2.06 15.53 17.13
N VAL A 396 1.70 16.42 18.05
CA VAL A 396 0.71 16.10 19.10
C VAL A 396 -0.64 15.74 18.48
N ALA A 397 -1.09 16.49 17.47
CA ALA A 397 -2.35 16.19 16.79
C ALA A 397 -2.28 14.84 16.04
N VAL A 398 -1.14 14.49 15.43
CA VAL A 398 -0.92 13.14 14.82
C VAL A 398 -0.92 12.04 15.89
N ALA A 399 -0.29 12.28 17.03
CA ALA A 399 -0.33 11.35 18.17
C ALA A 399 -1.75 11.12 18.67
N ALA A 400 -2.58 12.17 18.68
CA ALA A 400 -4.00 12.04 19.04
C ALA A 400 -4.77 11.16 18.04
N LEU A 401 -4.48 11.23 16.73
CA LEU A 401 -5.06 10.28 15.75
C LEU A 401 -4.65 8.84 16.04
N ALA A 402 -3.38 8.60 16.36
CA ALA A 402 -2.90 7.26 16.71
C ALA A 402 -3.52 6.76 18.04
N ALA A 403 -3.66 7.62 19.04
CA ALA A 403 -4.34 7.30 20.28
C ALA A 403 -5.84 7.02 20.06
N ALA A 404 -6.51 7.81 19.22
CA ALA A 404 -7.89 7.54 18.82
C ALA A 404 -8.02 6.19 18.11
N LEU A 405 -7.09 5.85 17.22
CA LEU A 405 -7.06 4.53 16.58
C LEU A 405 -6.92 3.41 17.63
N ALA A 406 -6.02 3.54 18.60
CA ALA A 406 -5.86 2.59 19.68
C ALA A 406 -7.16 2.40 20.48
N ALA A 407 -7.78 3.51 20.90
CA ALA A 407 -9.01 3.51 21.70
C ALA A 407 -10.22 2.94 20.92
N LEU A 408 -10.34 3.29 19.63
CA LEU A 408 -11.46 2.89 18.78
C LEU A 408 -11.33 1.49 18.19
N SER A 409 -10.14 0.90 18.10
CA SER A 409 -9.92 -0.39 17.45
C SER A 409 -10.82 -1.50 18.02
N TRP A 410 -10.84 -1.64 19.33
CA TRP A 410 -11.63 -2.70 19.98
C TRP A 410 -13.16 -2.46 19.88
N PRO A 411 -13.73 -1.30 20.27
CA PRO A 411 -15.17 -1.09 20.17
C PRO A 411 -15.68 -1.08 18.73
N ALA A 412 -14.90 -0.55 17.78
CA ALA A 412 -15.26 -0.53 16.38
C ALA A 412 -15.32 -1.95 15.77
N LEU A 413 -14.32 -2.79 16.04
CA LEU A 413 -14.31 -4.18 15.58
C LEU A 413 -15.44 -5.00 16.23
N ARG A 414 -15.73 -4.75 17.52
CA ARG A 414 -16.91 -5.36 18.18
C ARG A 414 -18.22 -4.93 17.55
N ALA A 415 -18.39 -3.64 17.23
CA ALA A 415 -19.58 -3.14 16.56
C ALA A 415 -19.74 -3.77 15.18
N ALA A 416 -18.67 -3.91 14.42
CA ALA A 416 -18.65 -4.60 13.14
C ALA A 416 -19.05 -6.08 13.29
N ALA A 417 -18.56 -6.78 14.30
CA ALA A 417 -18.85 -8.18 14.55
C ALA A 417 -20.33 -8.42 14.92
N ARG A 418 -20.99 -7.51 15.63
CA ARG A 418 -22.40 -7.60 16.02
C ARG A 418 -23.37 -7.60 14.84
N THR A 419 -22.96 -7.16 13.67
CA THR A 419 -23.80 -7.17 12.47
C THR A 419 -23.97 -8.56 11.83
N GLY A 420 -23.41 -9.62 12.43
CA GLY A 420 -23.54 -11.03 12.06
C GLY A 420 -22.52 -11.51 11.03
N SER A 421 -21.98 -12.70 11.25
CA SER A 421 -20.97 -13.44 10.45
C SER A 421 -19.64 -12.76 10.18
N TRP A 422 -19.32 -11.65 10.85
CA TRP A 422 -18.16 -10.87 10.52
C TRP A 422 -16.93 -11.18 11.35
N TRP A 423 -16.88 -11.32 12.54
CA TRP A 423 -15.74 -11.67 13.38
C TRP A 423 -16.19 -11.66 14.84
N ASP A 424 -15.89 -12.72 15.57
CA ASP A 424 -16.17 -12.77 17.02
C ASP A 424 -14.91 -12.36 17.79
N PRO A 425 -14.85 -11.16 18.39
CA PRO A 425 -13.72 -10.76 19.24
C PRO A 425 -13.58 -11.64 20.50
N GLY A 426 -14.59 -12.47 20.81
CA GLY A 426 -14.59 -13.39 21.94
C GLY A 426 -13.71 -14.64 21.75
N ASP A 427 -13.32 -14.99 20.50
CA ASP A 427 -12.37 -16.08 20.23
C ASP A 427 -10.93 -15.78 20.67
N LEU A 428 -10.68 -14.58 21.14
CA LEU A 428 -9.39 -14.19 21.76
C LEU A 428 -9.28 -14.58 23.22
N SER A 429 -10.33 -15.18 23.82
CA SER A 429 -10.25 -15.64 25.21
C SER A 429 -9.45 -16.96 25.28
N PRO A 430 -8.36 -17.04 26.06
CA PRO A 430 -7.53 -18.25 26.20
C PRO A 430 -8.31 -19.49 26.67
N ALA A 431 -9.50 -19.28 27.25
CA ALA A 431 -10.31 -20.33 27.85
C ALA A 431 -10.98 -21.29 26.86
N LYS A 432 -11.22 -20.89 25.59
CA LYS A 432 -11.88 -21.77 24.59
C LYS A 432 -10.93 -22.70 23.84
N GLN A 433 -9.63 -22.49 23.92
CA GLN A 433 -8.64 -23.36 23.26
C GLN A 433 -8.34 -24.65 24.06
N ALA A 434 -8.72 -24.72 25.33
CA ALA A 434 -8.48 -25.90 26.17
C ALA A 434 -9.56 -27.00 26.04
N SER A 435 -10.76 -26.70 25.54
CA SER A 435 -11.88 -27.64 25.50
C SER A 435 -12.05 -28.40 24.17
N GLY A 436 -11.26 -28.09 23.14
CA GLY A 436 -11.34 -28.73 21.82
C GLY A 436 -10.37 -29.89 21.59
N ARG A 437 -9.67 -30.38 22.62
CA ARG A 437 -8.69 -31.50 22.51
C ARG A 437 -9.09 -32.76 23.25
N THR A 438 -10.36 -32.92 23.62
CA THR A 438 -10.84 -34.19 24.18
C THR A 438 -12.18 -34.53 23.52
N SER A 439 -12.15 -35.15 22.36
CA SER A 439 -13.13 -36.10 21.84
C SER A 439 -12.59 -36.76 20.57
#